data_cfabee379fe236396443d5b99b8488d9
#
_entry.id   cfabee379fe236396443d5b99b8488d9
#
_cell.length_a   1.000
_cell.length_b   1.000
_cell.length_c   1.000
_cell.angle_alpha   90.00
_cell.angle_beta   90.00
_cell.angle_gamma   90.00
#
_symmetry.space_group_name_H-M   'P 1'
#
loop_
_entity.id
_entity.type
_entity.pdbx_description
1 polymer ?
#
loop_
_entity_poly.entity_id
_entity_poly.type
_entity_poly.pdbx_seq_one_letter_code
_entity_poly.pdbx_strand_id
1 'polypeptide(L)'
;IFKEFFDRTLDNKNYESRTDNRFININKRENYLFNSSINGIEESDLIFLIGANPRYEATILNARIRKAYLNNDTKIISLNDVGDLTYPYQSLDGQTQTVKNIFDGDNEISKEIINAKKPLIILGESLLNSNSSNYLFNTIKEFLVKNNKISDTWNSLNILSTDAATVGNFDLGILKKEIDLIDNLKNHKFDIVYLLGQDNLDFNKKDEFIIYQGSHGDKGAEVADIILPGSAYTEQDGYFTNLEGKIQKCNKASYPPGDAKEDWQIINELAEFMNNRKLFNDKDELESSMFNYLNLEKEKQSNESDQTNISEKQNFINENLKILFKDYYFSNVVARSSKTMIECNNAKINLKSTGTEG
;
A
#
# COMPACT_ATOMS: atom_id res chain seq x y z
N ILE A 1 0.65 12.88 -13.87
CA ILE A 1 1.12 14.27 -14.01
C ILE A 1 2.18 14.66 -12.99
N PHE A 2 2.03 14.33 -11.70
CA PHE A 2 2.98 14.73 -10.65
C PHE A 2 4.42 14.27 -10.96
N LYS A 3 4.60 13.01 -11.36
CA LYS A 3 5.90 12.48 -11.80
C LYS A 3 6.45 13.26 -12.99
N GLU A 4 5.64 13.55 -14.01
CA GLU A 4 6.05 14.32 -15.19
C GLU A 4 6.43 15.76 -14.84
N PHE A 5 5.74 16.36 -13.87
CA PHE A 5 6.08 17.68 -13.36
C PHE A 5 7.49 17.70 -12.72
N PHE A 6 7.78 16.73 -11.87
CA PHE A 6 9.10 16.61 -11.26
C PHE A 6 10.18 16.29 -12.30
N ASP A 7 9.93 15.33 -13.20
CA ASP A 7 10.90 14.88 -14.19
C ASP A 7 11.19 15.94 -15.26
N ARG A 8 10.16 16.64 -15.74
CA ARG A 8 10.27 17.54 -16.93
C ARG A 8 10.33 19.03 -16.59
N THR A 9 9.73 19.45 -15.49
CA THR A 9 9.68 20.87 -15.10
C THR A 9 10.75 21.21 -14.07
N LEU A 10 10.92 20.33 -13.06
CA LEU A 10 11.86 20.57 -11.96
C LEU A 10 13.22 19.89 -12.17
N ASP A 11 13.34 18.96 -13.12
CA ASP A 11 14.53 18.10 -13.32
C ASP A 11 14.96 17.46 -11.98
N ASN A 12 13.98 16.93 -11.24
CA ASN A 12 14.16 16.40 -9.89
C ASN A 12 13.48 15.04 -9.76
N LYS A 13 14.11 14.11 -9.05
CA LYS A 13 13.62 12.75 -8.80
C LYS A 13 13.21 12.51 -7.35
N ASN A 14 13.13 13.54 -6.53
CA ASN A 14 12.78 13.41 -5.12
C ASN A 14 11.25 13.42 -4.94
N TYR A 15 10.60 12.33 -5.33
CA TYR A 15 9.19 12.09 -5.09
C TYR A 15 8.95 10.68 -4.55
N GLU A 16 7.97 10.55 -3.66
CA GLU A 16 7.66 9.32 -2.96
C GLU A 16 6.15 9.24 -2.69
N SER A 17 5.58 8.06 -2.82
CA SER A 17 4.17 7.80 -2.49
C SER A 17 3.96 7.12 -1.15
N ARG A 18 5.00 6.55 -0.55
CA ARG A 18 4.93 5.97 0.79
C ARG A 18 4.99 7.06 1.86
N THR A 19 4.37 6.80 2.99
CA THR A 19 4.43 7.64 4.19
C THR A 19 5.30 7.05 5.31
N ASP A 20 5.88 5.89 5.03
CA ASP A 20 6.75 5.14 5.93
C ASP A 20 7.89 4.46 5.15
N ASN A 21 8.81 3.81 5.88
CA ASN A 21 9.99 3.16 5.31
C ASN A 21 9.74 1.70 4.92
N ARG A 22 8.49 1.32 4.63
CA ARG A 22 8.18 -0.06 4.26
C ARG A 22 9.01 -0.53 3.07
N PHE A 23 9.53 -1.73 3.20
CA PHE A 23 10.22 -2.40 2.12
C PHE A 23 9.25 -2.76 0.99
N ILE A 24 9.61 -2.42 -0.23
CA ILE A 24 8.89 -2.84 -1.45
C ILE A 24 9.91 -3.28 -2.49
N ASN A 25 9.72 -4.48 -3.01
CA ASN A 25 10.49 -4.96 -4.15
C ASN A 25 9.71 -4.67 -5.44
N ILE A 26 10.10 -3.64 -6.18
CA ILE A 26 9.45 -3.22 -7.43
C ILE A 26 10.11 -3.80 -8.69
N ASN A 27 11.06 -4.73 -8.55
CA ASN A 27 11.75 -5.31 -9.72
C ASN A 27 10.79 -6.08 -10.62
N LYS A 28 9.77 -6.72 -10.02
CA LYS A 28 8.68 -7.39 -10.75
C LYS A 28 7.35 -7.00 -10.12
N ARG A 29 6.34 -6.82 -10.96
CA ARG A 29 5.00 -6.42 -10.52
C ARG A 29 4.38 -7.41 -9.53
N GLU A 30 4.63 -8.71 -9.70
CA GLU A 30 4.18 -9.76 -8.78
C GLU A 30 4.67 -9.59 -7.33
N ASN A 31 5.74 -8.83 -7.10
CA ASN A 31 6.29 -8.62 -5.77
C ASN A 31 5.48 -7.65 -4.89
N TYR A 32 4.50 -6.95 -5.46
CA TYR A 32 3.66 -6.01 -4.72
C TYR A 32 2.15 -6.18 -4.99
N LEU A 33 1.76 -7.26 -5.68
CA LEU A 33 0.36 -7.58 -5.96
C LEU A 33 -0.21 -8.64 -5.02
N PHE A 34 -1.53 -8.73 -4.99
CA PHE A 34 -2.28 -9.86 -4.49
C PHE A 34 -2.46 -10.87 -5.62
N ASN A 35 -1.49 -11.76 -5.78
CA ASN A 35 -1.32 -12.56 -7.00
C ASN A 35 -2.31 -13.72 -7.14
N SER A 36 -2.77 -14.31 -6.02
CA SER A 36 -3.74 -15.42 -6.05
C SER A 36 -5.15 -15.01 -6.48
N SER A 37 -5.36 -13.74 -6.76
CA SER A 37 -6.64 -13.04 -6.95
C SER A 37 -7.55 -13.02 -5.70
N ILE A 38 -8.44 -12.03 -5.65
CA ILE A 38 -9.41 -11.91 -4.54
C ILE A 38 -10.41 -13.09 -4.57
N ASN A 39 -10.78 -13.56 -5.76
CA ASN A 39 -11.62 -14.75 -5.91
C ASN A 39 -10.89 -16.04 -5.54
N GLY A 40 -9.60 -16.12 -5.83
CA GLY A 40 -8.75 -17.27 -5.52
C GLY A 40 -8.63 -17.57 -4.01
N ILE A 41 -8.92 -16.61 -3.13
CA ILE A 41 -9.00 -16.85 -1.68
C ILE A 41 -9.94 -18.01 -1.38
N GLU A 42 -11.07 -18.11 -2.09
CA GLU A 42 -12.08 -19.14 -1.88
C GLU A 42 -11.64 -20.54 -2.38
N GLU A 43 -10.54 -20.61 -3.14
CA GLU A 43 -9.98 -21.87 -3.66
C GLU A 43 -8.79 -22.38 -2.83
N SER A 44 -8.35 -21.58 -1.85
CA SER A 44 -7.18 -21.93 -1.03
C SER A 44 -7.50 -23.02 -0.01
N ASP A 45 -6.52 -23.89 0.24
CA ASP A 45 -6.59 -24.94 1.26
C ASP A 45 -5.78 -24.60 2.53
N LEU A 46 -4.89 -23.61 2.44
CA LEU A 46 -4.15 -23.05 3.56
C LEU A 46 -3.97 -21.54 3.38
N ILE A 47 -4.23 -20.76 4.42
CA ILE A 47 -3.98 -19.31 4.44
C ILE A 47 -3.07 -18.98 5.62
N PHE A 48 -1.95 -18.29 5.36
CA PHE A 48 -1.05 -17.82 6.39
C PHE A 48 -0.96 -16.29 6.36
N LEU A 49 -1.42 -15.64 7.44
CA LEU A 49 -1.40 -14.20 7.65
C LEU A 49 -0.12 -13.80 8.38
N ILE A 50 0.73 -12.99 7.76
CA ILE A 50 2.00 -12.53 8.32
C ILE A 50 1.99 -11.00 8.37
N GLY A 51 1.82 -10.45 9.57
CA GLY A 51 1.77 -9.00 9.76
C GLY A 51 0.53 -8.34 9.17
N ALA A 52 -0.59 -9.04 9.14
CA ALA A 52 -1.87 -8.57 8.62
C ALA A 52 -3.02 -8.86 9.59
N ASN A 53 -3.94 -7.91 9.73
CA ASN A 53 -5.25 -8.11 10.34
C ASN A 53 -6.36 -7.80 9.32
N PRO A 54 -6.79 -8.78 8.52
CA PRO A 54 -7.72 -8.54 7.42
C PRO A 54 -9.08 -8.06 7.88
N ARG A 55 -9.48 -8.26 9.14
CA ARG A 55 -10.77 -7.75 9.65
C ARG A 55 -10.80 -6.22 9.65
N TYR A 56 -9.67 -5.58 9.91
CA TYR A 56 -9.56 -4.12 9.99
C TYR A 56 -8.93 -3.49 8.76
N GLU A 57 -7.98 -4.19 8.13
CA GLU A 57 -7.22 -3.66 7.00
C GLU A 57 -7.91 -3.93 5.64
N ALA A 58 -8.67 -5.04 5.55
CA ALA A 58 -9.28 -5.49 4.30
C ALA A 58 -10.55 -6.32 4.57
N THR A 59 -11.60 -5.68 5.05
CA THR A 59 -12.83 -6.34 5.53
C THR A 59 -13.49 -7.25 4.49
N ILE A 60 -13.45 -6.90 3.21
CA ILE A 60 -13.99 -7.72 2.12
C ILE A 60 -13.13 -8.98 1.90
N LEU A 61 -11.80 -8.88 1.99
CA LEU A 61 -10.92 -10.05 1.97
C LEU A 61 -11.20 -10.94 3.19
N ASN A 62 -11.39 -10.35 4.37
CA ASN A 62 -11.73 -11.11 5.57
C ASN A 62 -13.02 -11.92 5.40
N ALA A 63 -14.04 -11.33 4.77
CA ALA A 63 -15.29 -12.03 4.47
C ALA A 63 -15.07 -13.22 3.50
N ARG A 64 -14.17 -13.07 2.51
CA ARG A 64 -13.79 -14.17 1.61
C ARG A 64 -12.96 -15.25 2.29
N ILE A 65 -12.04 -14.89 3.19
CA ILE A 65 -11.30 -15.86 4.02
C ILE A 65 -12.28 -16.68 4.88
N ARG A 66 -13.26 -15.99 5.49
CA ARG A 66 -14.33 -16.68 6.22
C ARG A 66 -15.10 -17.64 5.33
N LYS A 67 -15.41 -17.24 4.09
CA LYS A 67 -16.12 -18.10 3.13
C LYS A 67 -15.29 -19.33 2.75
N ALA A 68 -13.98 -19.16 2.52
CA ALA A 68 -13.05 -20.27 2.29
C ALA A 68 -13.05 -21.25 3.47
N TYR A 69 -12.96 -20.76 4.70
CA TYR A 69 -13.06 -21.57 5.91
C TYR A 69 -14.37 -22.35 5.98
N LEU A 70 -15.53 -21.70 5.76
CA LEU A 70 -16.83 -22.34 5.90
C LEU A 70 -17.15 -23.37 4.81
N ASN A 71 -16.65 -23.15 3.59
CA ASN A 71 -17.00 -23.99 2.44
C ASN A 71 -15.98 -25.08 2.15
N ASN A 72 -14.70 -24.84 2.44
CA ASN A 72 -13.59 -25.72 2.05
C ASN A 72 -12.75 -26.19 3.22
N ASP A 73 -13.15 -25.86 4.45
CA ASP A 73 -12.39 -26.22 5.66
C ASP A 73 -10.93 -25.74 5.62
N THR A 74 -10.71 -24.58 4.96
CA THR A 74 -9.39 -23.98 4.75
C THR A 74 -8.69 -23.75 6.08
N LYS A 75 -7.47 -24.28 6.25
CA LYS A 75 -6.66 -24.03 7.45
C LYS A 75 -6.16 -22.59 7.44
N ILE A 76 -6.36 -21.87 8.55
CA ILE A 76 -5.91 -20.49 8.70
C ILE A 76 -4.90 -20.39 9.83
N ILE A 77 -3.75 -19.79 9.54
CA ILE A 77 -2.67 -19.53 10.48
C ILE A 77 -2.41 -18.02 10.50
N SER A 78 -2.18 -17.44 11.66
CA SER A 78 -1.74 -16.05 11.79
C SER A 78 -0.46 -16.01 12.61
N LEU A 79 0.52 -15.20 12.20
CA LEU A 79 1.74 -15.02 12.95
C LEU A 79 1.48 -14.45 14.34
N ASN A 80 0.52 -13.53 14.43
CA ASN A 80 0.12 -12.87 15.69
C ASN A 80 -1.28 -13.32 16.11
N ASP A 81 -1.58 -13.19 17.39
CA ASP A 81 -2.97 -13.08 17.83
C ASP A 81 -3.51 -11.71 17.41
N VAL A 82 -4.45 -11.72 16.47
CA VAL A 82 -5.07 -10.53 15.90
C VAL A 82 -6.52 -10.34 16.38
N GLY A 83 -6.94 -11.08 17.40
CA GLY A 83 -8.27 -11.06 17.96
C GLY A 83 -9.31 -11.78 17.12
N ASP A 84 -10.58 -11.42 17.26
CA ASP A 84 -11.68 -12.08 16.56
C ASP A 84 -11.68 -11.71 15.05
N LEU A 85 -11.37 -12.69 14.20
CA LEU A 85 -11.49 -12.59 12.73
C LEU A 85 -12.82 -13.08 12.19
N THR A 86 -13.77 -13.51 13.08
CA THR A 86 -15.04 -14.14 12.75
C THR A 86 -14.94 -15.59 12.24
N TYR A 87 -13.78 -16.21 12.36
CA TYR A 87 -13.46 -17.60 12.09
C TYR A 87 -12.27 -18.04 12.94
N PRO A 88 -12.13 -19.34 13.27
CA PRO A 88 -11.00 -19.82 14.05
C PRO A 88 -9.72 -19.82 13.21
N TYR A 89 -8.60 -19.57 13.85
CA TYR A 89 -7.27 -19.65 13.27
C TYR A 89 -6.25 -20.11 14.32
N GLN A 90 -5.14 -20.65 13.86
CA GLN A 90 -3.99 -20.95 14.71
C GLN A 90 -3.13 -19.71 14.83
N SER A 91 -2.99 -19.14 16.04
CA SER A 91 -2.04 -18.04 16.26
C SER A 91 -0.67 -18.57 16.66
N LEU A 92 0.38 -17.86 16.25
CA LEU A 92 1.77 -18.09 16.63
C LEU A 92 2.25 -17.02 17.62
N ASP A 93 3.55 -16.90 17.78
CA ASP A 93 4.17 -16.06 18.80
C ASP A 93 4.47 -14.59 18.41
N GLY A 94 4.18 -14.23 17.16
CA GLY A 94 4.43 -12.88 16.65
C GLY A 94 5.90 -12.54 16.36
N GLN A 95 6.82 -13.50 16.49
CA GLN A 95 8.25 -13.25 16.29
C GLN A 95 8.67 -13.38 14.83
N THR A 96 9.51 -12.45 14.35
CA THR A 96 10.10 -12.56 13.01
C THR A 96 11.01 -13.78 12.89
N GLN A 97 11.59 -14.28 13.99
CA GLN A 97 12.35 -15.54 14.03
C GLN A 97 11.48 -16.74 13.68
N THR A 98 10.22 -16.76 14.10
CA THR A 98 9.28 -17.84 13.77
C THR A 98 8.99 -17.87 12.28
N VAL A 99 8.80 -16.69 11.64
CA VAL A 99 8.69 -16.60 10.18
C VAL A 99 9.93 -17.17 9.51
N LYS A 100 11.12 -16.73 9.93
CA LYS A 100 12.39 -17.25 9.41
C LYS A 100 12.48 -18.77 9.51
N ASN A 101 12.22 -19.35 10.68
CA ASN A 101 12.31 -20.80 10.90
C ASN A 101 11.32 -21.59 10.03
N ILE A 102 10.11 -21.05 9.80
CA ILE A 102 9.11 -21.68 8.93
C ILE A 102 9.61 -21.69 7.48
N PHE A 103 10.12 -20.57 6.98
CA PHE A 103 10.53 -20.47 5.58
C PHE A 103 11.98 -20.92 5.30
N ASP A 104 12.78 -21.24 6.34
CA ASP A 104 14.00 -22.03 6.21
C ASP A 104 13.72 -23.52 5.98
N GLY A 105 12.50 -24.01 6.27
CA GLY A 105 12.00 -25.30 5.82
C GLY A 105 11.99 -26.43 6.84
N ASP A 106 12.42 -26.23 8.07
CA ASP A 106 12.58 -27.27 9.10
C ASP A 106 11.44 -27.29 10.15
N ASN A 107 10.25 -26.83 9.80
CA ASN A 107 9.12 -26.68 10.70
C ASN A 107 7.90 -27.48 10.22
N GLU A 108 6.98 -27.85 11.13
CA GLU A 108 5.74 -28.54 10.76
C GLU A 108 4.88 -27.68 9.81
N ILE A 109 4.76 -26.38 10.07
CA ILE A 109 4.03 -25.44 9.20
C ILE A 109 4.67 -25.38 7.80
N SER A 110 6.00 -25.47 7.70
CA SER A 110 6.70 -25.55 6.41
C SER A 110 6.20 -26.74 5.59
N LYS A 111 6.06 -27.92 6.24
CA LYS A 111 5.55 -29.13 5.59
C LYS A 111 4.08 -28.97 5.17
N GLU A 112 3.28 -28.30 5.98
CA GLU A 112 1.89 -28.01 5.64
C GLU A 112 1.79 -27.12 4.41
N ILE A 113 2.59 -26.04 4.33
CA ILE A 113 2.64 -25.17 3.16
C ILE A 113 3.10 -25.94 1.92
N ILE A 114 4.11 -26.82 2.06
CA ILE A 114 4.61 -27.66 0.96
C ILE A 114 3.53 -28.63 0.48
N ASN A 115 2.76 -29.23 1.38
CA ASN A 115 1.73 -30.20 1.03
C ASN A 115 0.42 -29.56 0.55
N ALA A 116 0.15 -28.31 0.91
CA ALA A 116 -1.03 -27.59 0.44
C ALA A 116 -1.02 -27.47 -1.08
N LYS A 117 -2.18 -27.62 -1.71
CA LYS A 117 -2.34 -27.52 -3.17
C LYS A 117 -2.33 -26.06 -3.62
N LYS A 118 -3.03 -25.20 -2.88
CA LYS A 118 -3.20 -23.78 -3.16
C LYS A 118 -2.97 -22.95 -1.89
N PRO A 119 -1.74 -22.96 -1.32
CA PRO A 119 -1.45 -22.17 -0.14
C PRO A 119 -1.49 -20.68 -0.50
N LEU A 120 -1.91 -19.84 0.44
CA LEU A 120 -2.03 -18.41 0.30
C LEU A 120 -1.22 -17.76 1.43
N ILE A 121 -0.11 -17.14 1.11
CA ILE A 121 0.74 -16.41 2.05
C ILE A 121 0.49 -14.94 1.89
N ILE A 122 -0.11 -14.31 2.90
CA ILE A 122 -0.48 -12.89 2.89
C ILE A 122 0.50 -12.10 3.75
N LEU A 123 1.28 -11.24 3.11
CA LEU A 123 2.21 -10.32 3.77
C LEU A 123 1.53 -8.96 3.93
N GLY A 124 1.28 -8.56 5.17
CA GLY A 124 0.74 -7.24 5.50
C GLY A 124 1.82 -6.17 5.64
N GLU A 125 1.40 -4.93 5.65
CA GLU A 125 2.30 -3.77 5.78
C GLU A 125 3.12 -3.81 7.07
N SER A 126 2.61 -4.44 8.13
CA SER A 126 3.36 -4.59 9.39
C SER A 126 4.65 -5.40 9.21
N LEU A 127 4.64 -6.46 8.39
CA LEU A 127 5.85 -7.20 8.06
C LEU A 127 6.79 -6.35 7.19
N LEU A 128 6.23 -5.64 6.21
CA LEU A 128 7.02 -4.83 5.28
C LEU A 128 7.67 -3.61 5.94
N ASN A 129 7.17 -3.18 7.09
CA ASN A 129 7.75 -2.13 7.94
C ASN A 129 8.76 -2.65 8.97
N SER A 130 8.94 -3.98 9.09
CA SER A 130 9.89 -4.54 10.06
C SER A 130 11.35 -4.31 9.63
N ASN A 131 12.26 -4.31 10.60
CA ASN A 131 13.71 -4.17 10.33
C ASN A 131 14.27 -5.31 9.47
N SER A 132 13.60 -6.47 9.46
CA SER A 132 13.97 -7.65 8.67
C SER A 132 13.10 -7.85 7.42
N SER A 133 12.33 -6.84 7.02
CA SER A 133 11.37 -6.94 5.91
C SER A 133 11.98 -7.47 4.61
N ASN A 134 13.10 -6.90 4.18
CA ASN A 134 13.82 -7.36 2.98
C ASN A 134 14.28 -8.82 3.12
N TYR A 135 14.91 -9.17 4.24
CA TYR A 135 15.38 -10.53 4.48
C TYR A 135 14.22 -11.53 4.43
N LEU A 136 13.13 -11.23 5.15
CA LEU A 136 11.97 -12.13 5.26
C LEU A 136 11.22 -12.25 3.93
N PHE A 137 11.01 -11.14 3.21
CA PHE A 137 10.38 -11.17 1.89
C PHE A 137 11.14 -12.10 0.94
N ASN A 138 12.46 -11.95 0.85
CA ASN A 138 13.29 -12.78 -0.03
C ASN A 138 13.30 -14.25 0.42
N THR A 139 13.40 -14.52 1.72
CA THR A 139 13.35 -15.89 2.26
C THR A 139 12.01 -16.57 1.96
N ILE A 140 10.89 -15.88 2.16
CA ILE A 140 9.55 -16.38 1.82
C ILE A 140 9.46 -16.66 0.32
N LYS A 141 9.85 -15.72 -0.51
CA LYS A 141 9.79 -15.88 -1.98
C LYS A 141 10.65 -17.06 -2.45
N GLU A 142 11.90 -17.18 -1.97
CA GLU A 142 12.79 -18.31 -2.28
C GLU A 142 12.17 -19.66 -1.90
N PHE A 143 11.59 -19.75 -0.71
CA PHE A 143 10.91 -20.96 -0.25
C PHE A 143 9.73 -21.32 -1.17
N LEU A 144 8.90 -20.34 -1.53
CA LEU A 144 7.76 -20.59 -2.40
C LEU A 144 8.17 -21.02 -3.81
N VAL A 145 9.20 -20.40 -4.38
CA VAL A 145 9.76 -20.78 -5.69
C VAL A 145 10.33 -22.20 -5.64
N LYS A 146 11.19 -22.49 -4.65
CA LYS A 146 11.82 -23.81 -4.45
C LYS A 146 10.81 -24.95 -4.35
N ASN A 147 9.65 -24.67 -3.76
CA ASN A 147 8.60 -25.68 -3.53
C ASN A 147 7.46 -25.64 -4.57
N ASN A 148 7.67 -24.96 -5.71
CA ASN A 148 6.70 -24.82 -6.81
C ASN A 148 5.33 -24.24 -6.35
N LYS A 149 5.36 -23.27 -5.42
CA LYS A 149 4.18 -22.55 -4.96
C LYS A 149 3.96 -21.21 -5.68
N ILE A 150 4.85 -20.88 -6.62
CA ILE A 150 4.73 -19.81 -7.59
C ILE A 150 4.80 -20.43 -8.97
N SER A 151 3.72 -20.33 -9.73
CA SER A 151 3.57 -20.87 -11.08
C SER A 151 2.59 -19.99 -11.89
N ASP A 152 2.48 -20.23 -13.19
CA ASP A 152 1.53 -19.50 -14.05
C ASP A 152 0.07 -19.70 -13.65
N THR A 153 -0.26 -20.80 -12.98
CA THR A 153 -1.63 -21.12 -12.58
C THR A 153 -1.96 -20.73 -11.15
N TRP A 154 -0.95 -20.57 -10.29
CA TRP A 154 -1.11 -20.19 -8.89
C TRP A 154 0.14 -19.52 -8.37
N ASN A 155 -0.02 -18.34 -7.80
CA ASN A 155 1.06 -17.66 -7.10
C ASN A 155 0.65 -17.42 -5.64
N SER A 156 1.35 -18.12 -4.73
CA SER A 156 1.05 -18.09 -3.28
C SER A 156 1.51 -16.82 -2.58
N LEU A 157 2.36 -15.99 -3.21
CA LEU A 157 2.85 -14.74 -2.61
C LEU A 157 1.84 -13.63 -2.82
N ASN A 158 1.32 -13.07 -1.74
CA ASN A 158 0.30 -12.01 -1.79
C ASN A 158 0.68 -10.85 -0.88
N ILE A 159 0.64 -9.64 -1.40
CA ILE A 159 0.88 -8.42 -0.64
C ILE A 159 -0.46 -7.77 -0.33
N LEU A 160 -0.68 -7.45 0.94
CA LEU A 160 -1.86 -6.73 1.38
C LEU A 160 -1.48 -5.26 1.64
N SER A 161 -1.73 -4.41 0.65
CA SER A 161 -1.61 -2.96 0.78
C SER A 161 -2.91 -2.37 1.30
N THR A 162 -2.81 -1.39 2.20
CA THR A 162 -3.97 -0.78 2.87
C THR A 162 -4.48 0.48 2.18
N ASP A 163 -3.65 1.17 1.41
CA ASP A 163 -4.03 2.41 0.72
C ASP A 163 -4.44 2.15 -0.74
N ALA A 164 -5.54 2.75 -1.18
CA ALA A 164 -6.16 2.50 -2.48
C ALA A 164 -5.27 2.84 -3.69
N ALA A 165 -4.36 3.81 -3.54
CA ALA A 165 -3.48 4.25 -4.63
C ALA A 165 -2.14 3.50 -4.69
N THR A 166 -1.81 2.63 -3.72
CA THR A 166 -0.48 2.05 -3.55
C THR A 166 0.01 1.32 -4.80
N VAL A 167 -0.78 0.37 -5.32
CA VAL A 167 -0.38 -0.42 -6.50
C VAL A 167 -0.20 0.46 -7.74
N GLY A 168 -1.13 1.40 -7.97
CA GLY A 168 -1.03 2.33 -9.11
C GLY A 168 0.19 3.25 -9.03
N ASN A 169 0.53 3.71 -7.84
CA ASN A 169 1.73 4.52 -7.64
C ASN A 169 3.02 3.73 -7.93
N PHE A 170 3.07 2.46 -7.54
CA PHE A 170 4.21 1.60 -7.85
C PHE A 170 4.29 1.26 -9.34
N ASP A 171 3.16 0.98 -9.98
CA ASP A 171 3.08 0.79 -11.43
C ASP A 171 3.59 2.03 -12.20
N LEU A 172 3.35 3.24 -11.67
CA LEU A 172 3.82 4.51 -12.25
C LEU A 172 5.26 4.86 -11.83
N GLY A 173 5.91 4.07 -11.00
CA GLY A 173 7.26 4.32 -10.52
C GLY A 173 7.35 5.55 -9.59
N ILE A 174 6.29 5.87 -8.87
CA ILE A 174 6.29 6.94 -7.85
C ILE A 174 6.84 6.37 -6.55
N LEU A 175 8.11 6.02 -6.59
CA LEU A 175 8.84 5.40 -5.49
C LEU A 175 10.33 5.66 -5.67
N LYS A 176 11.03 6.07 -4.60
CA LYS A 176 12.47 6.25 -4.61
C LYS A 176 13.16 5.04 -3.97
N LYS A 177 13.94 4.29 -4.76
CA LYS A 177 14.65 3.08 -4.29
C LYS A 177 15.88 3.36 -3.43
N GLU A 178 16.62 4.40 -3.78
CA GLU A 178 18.01 4.61 -3.36
C GLU A 178 18.17 5.62 -2.23
N ILE A 179 17.14 6.43 -1.99
CA ILE A 179 17.16 7.50 -0.99
C ILE A 179 15.93 7.34 -0.12
N ASP A 180 16.13 7.28 1.17
CA ASP A 180 15.06 7.34 2.14
C ASP A 180 14.53 8.78 2.22
N LEU A 181 13.55 9.10 1.36
CA LEU A 181 12.95 10.44 1.33
C LEU A 181 12.20 10.75 2.62
N ILE A 182 11.61 9.74 3.27
CA ILE A 182 10.87 9.94 4.51
C ILE A 182 11.81 10.27 5.65
N ASP A 183 12.96 9.59 5.78
CA ASP A 183 13.98 9.94 6.77
C ASP A 183 14.63 11.29 6.46
N ASN A 184 14.87 11.59 5.20
CA ASN A 184 15.38 12.89 4.81
C ASN A 184 14.39 14.04 5.12
N LEU A 185 13.09 13.80 4.93
CA LEU A 185 12.03 14.73 5.32
C LEU A 185 12.01 14.92 6.85
N LYS A 186 12.01 13.84 7.63
CA LYS A 186 12.04 13.89 9.09
C LYS A 186 13.31 14.56 9.64
N ASN A 187 14.42 14.48 8.92
CA ASN A 187 15.69 15.12 9.25
C ASN A 187 15.85 16.52 8.64
N HIS A 188 14.80 17.12 8.10
CA HIS A 188 14.76 18.50 7.58
C HIS A 188 15.82 18.78 6.52
N LYS A 189 15.98 17.87 5.55
CA LYS A 189 16.98 17.99 4.48
C LYS A 189 16.45 18.64 3.20
N PHE A 190 15.23 19.11 3.20
CA PHE A 190 14.60 19.75 2.04
C PHE A 190 14.23 21.20 2.36
N ASP A 191 14.52 22.09 1.44
CA ASP A 191 14.09 23.51 1.54
C ASP A 191 12.62 23.67 1.17
N ILE A 192 12.11 22.86 0.24
CA ILE A 192 10.73 22.89 -0.24
C ILE A 192 10.14 21.50 -0.18
N VAL A 193 8.93 21.37 0.37
CA VAL A 193 8.16 20.13 0.46
C VAL A 193 6.79 20.34 -0.18
N TYR A 194 6.45 19.49 -1.17
CA TYR A 194 5.15 19.49 -1.81
C TYR A 194 4.33 18.28 -1.35
N LEU A 195 3.27 18.51 -0.61
CA LEU A 195 2.36 17.51 -0.08
C LEU A 195 1.13 17.40 -0.99
N LEU A 196 1.12 16.42 -1.90
CA LEU A 196 -0.02 16.12 -2.76
C LEU A 196 -0.94 15.09 -2.10
N GLY A 197 -2.06 15.54 -1.55
CA GLY A 197 -3.02 14.70 -0.85
C GLY A 197 -2.45 14.02 0.40
N GLN A 198 -1.30 14.46 0.89
CA GLN A 198 -0.67 13.96 2.12
C GLN A 198 -1.19 14.76 3.31
N ASP A 199 -2.41 14.45 3.69
CA ASP A 199 -3.19 15.14 4.71
C ASP A 199 -2.96 14.60 6.13
N ASN A 200 -2.35 13.44 6.30
CA ASN A 200 -2.13 12.78 7.60
C ASN A 200 -0.65 12.43 7.86
N LEU A 201 0.28 13.09 7.20
CA LEU A 201 1.71 12.89 7.46
C LEU A 201 2.12 13.57 8.78
N ASP A 202 2.67 12.79 9.70
CA ASP A 202 3.19 13.30 10.95
C ASP A 202 4.62 13.84 10.74
N PHE A 203 4.74 15.15 10.74
CA PHE A 203 5.96 15.85 10.38
C PHE A 203 6.05 17.18 11.13
N ASN A 204 7.15 17.38 11.81
CA ASN A 204 7.42 18.64 12.52
C ASN A 204 8.13 19.61 11.58
N LYS A 205 7.43 20.64 11.11
CA LYS A 205 7.99 21.72 10.29
C LYS A 205 9.05 22.50 11.08
N LYS A 206 10.13 22.89 10.39
CA LYS A 206 11.11 23.88 10.83
C LYS A 206 11.18 25.03 9.82
N ASP A 207 12.22 25.04 9.00
CA ASP A 207 12.50 26.13 8.03
C ASP A 207 12.02 25.81 6.61
N GLU A 208 11.48 24.59 6.39
CA GLU A 208 10.99 24.15 5.08
C GLU A 208 9.80 24.99 4.61
N PHE A 209 9.79 25.33 3.33
CA PHE A 209 8.61 25.91 2.69
C PHE A 209 7.68 24.80 2.23
N ILE A 210 6.48 24.71 2.79
CA ILE A 210 5.53 23.62 2.58
C ILE A 210 4.38 24.08 1.68
N ILE A 211 4.18 23.38 0.57
CA ILE A 211 3.03 23.51 -0.31
C ILE A 211 2.13 22.30 -0.06
N TYR A 212 0.89 22.52 0.33
CA TYR A 212 -0.12 21.49 0.46
C TYR A 212 -1.16 21.63 -0.65
N GLN A 213 -1.39 20.55 -1.39
CA GLN A 213 -2.49 20.44 -2.35
C GLN A 213 -3.44 19.34 -1.88
N GLY A 214 -4.69 19.69 -1.61
CA GLY A 214 -5.68 18.73 -1.12
C GLY A 214 -7.07 19.33 -0.98
N SER A 215 -8.05 18.50 -0.66
CA SER A 215 -9.47 18.87 -0.62
C SER A 215 -9.98 19.27 0.76
N HIS A 216 -9.30 18.87 1.84
CA HIS A 216 -9.72 19.10 3.21
C HIS A 216 -8.54 19.55 4.09
N GLY A 217 -8.86 20.35 5.12
CA GLY A 217 -7.89 20.68 6.15
C GLY A 217 -7.60 19.48 7.05
N ASP A 218 -6.33 19.17 7.24
CA ASP A 218 -5.81 18.19 8.19
C ASP A 218 -4.34 18.54 8.47
N LYS A 219 -3.56 17.64 9.07
CA LYS A 219 -2.15 17.86 9.44
C LYS A 219 -1.29 18.46 8.32
N GLY A 220 -1.49 18.04 7.06
CA GLY A 220 -0.79 18.62 5.92
C GLY A 220 -1.10 20.09 5.71
N ALA A 221 -2.35 20.50 5.87
CA ALA A 221 -2.77 21.89 5.77
C ALA A 221 -2.31 22.75 6.96
N GLU A 222 -2.24 22.15 8.16
CA GLU A 222 -1.81 22.87 9.38
C GLU A 222 -0.36 23.35 9.32
N VAL A 223 0.51 22.62 8.62
CA VAL A 223 1.95 22.94 8.49
C VAL A 223 2.27 23.72 7.21
N ALA A 224 1.31 23.88 6.28
CA ALA A 224 1.55 24.47 4.98
C ALA A 224 1.75 26.00 5.03
N ASP A 225 2.68 26.51 4.20
CA ASP A 225 2.82 27.94 3.91
C ASP A 225 1.88 28.38 2.81
N ILE A 226 1.60 27.47 1.85
CA ILE A 226 0.63 27.70 0.76
C ILE A 226 -0.28 26.46 0.67
N ILE A 227 -1.59 26.72 0.54
CA ILE A 227 -2.59 25.70 0.27
C ILE A 227 -3.15 25.92 -1.15
N LEU A 228 -3.05 24.88 -1.97
CA LEU A 228 -3.66 24.81 -3.29
C LEU A 228 -4.95 23.97 -3.20
N PRO A 229 -6.13 24.55 -3.43
CA PRO A 229 -7.39 23.83 -3.25
C PRO A 229 -7.59 22.80 -4.36
N GLY A 230 -7.32 21.56 -4.02
CA GLY A 230 -7.57 20.38 -4.87
C GLY A 230 -8.99 19.83 -4.71
N SER A 231 -9.44 19.02 -5.66
CA SER A 231 -10.72 18.33 -5.59
C SER A 231 -10.65 17.08 -4.72
N ALA A 232 -11.79 16.71 -4.13
CA ALA A 232 -11.94 15.38 -3.51
C ALA A 232 -11.98 14.28 -4.58
N TYR A 233 -11.69 13.04 -4.19
CA TYR A 233 -11.68 11.90 -5.13
C TYR A 233 -13.03 11.67 -5.82
N THR A 234 -14.13 12.16 -5.24
CA THR A 234 -15.49 12.12 -5.83
C THR A 234 -15.76 13.24 -6.84
N GLU A 235 -14.88 14.23 -6.92
CA GLU A 235 -15.01 15.45 -7.72
C GLU A 235 -14.05 15.46 -8.91
N GLN A 236 -13.31 14.39 -9.13
CA GLN A 236 -12.40 14.25 -10.27
C GLN A 236 -12.50 12.84 -10.87
N ASP A 237 -12.26 12.76 -12.17
CA ASP A 237 -12.09 11.47 -12.85
C ASP A 237 -10.65 10.99 -12.69
N GLY A 238 -10.46 9.68 -12.62
CA GLY A 238 -9.13 9.10 -12.52
C GLY A 238 -9.13 7.59 -12.66
N TYR A 239 -8.00 6.99 -12.35
CA TYR A 239 -7.83 5.54 -12.38
C TYR A 239 -7.25 5.05 -11.06
N PHE A 240 -7.77 3.94 -10.57
CA PHE A 240 -7.21 3.21 -9.45
C PHE A 240 -6.80 1.81 -9.89
N THR A 241 -5.67 1.35 -9.41
CA THR A 241 -5.26 -0.04 -9.58
C THR A 241 -5.54 -0.78 -8.27
N ASN A 242 -6.38 -1.82 -8.34
CA ASN A 242 -6.70 -2.62 -7.16
C ASN A 242 -5.53 -3.54 -6.75
N LEU A 243 -5.70 -4.28 -5.65
CA LEU A 243 -4.68 -5.20 -5.13
C LEU A 243 -4.22 -6.26 -6.13
N GLU A 244 -5.09 -6.69 -7.03
CA GLU A 244 -4.78 -7.68 -8.09
C GLU A 244 -4.05 -7.05 -9.29
N GLY A 245 -3.83 -5.74 -9.28
CA GLY A 245 -3.23 -5.03 -10.40
C GLY A 245 -4.20 -4.68 -11.53
N LYS A 246 -5.52 -4.75 -11.29
CA LYS A 246 -6.54 -4.35 -12.26
C LYS A 246 -6.77 -2.85 -12.21
N ILE A 247 -6.56 -2.18 -13.35
CA ILE A 247 -6.82 -0.75 -13.50
C ILE A 247 -8.32 -0.54 -13.70
N GLN A 248 -8.91 0.35 -12.90
CA GLN A 248 -10.35 0.66 -12.90
C GLN A 248 -10.55 2.16 -13.01
N LYS A 249 -11.41 2.60 -13.95
CA LYS A 249 -11.77 4.01 -14.08
C LYS A 249 -12.74 4.41 -12.96
N CYS A 250 -12.45 5.52 -12.32
CA CYS A 250 -13.32 6.18 -11.36
C CYS A 250 -13.85 7.45 -12.02
N ASN A 251 -15.16 7.55 -12.16
CA ASN A 251 -15.80 8.73 -12.72
C ASN A 251 -16.21 9.67 -11.58
N LYS A 252 -16.07 10.97 -11.80
CA LYS A 252 -16.52 11.96 -10.83
C LYS A 252 -18.03 11.91 -10.65
N ALA A 253 -18.47 12.10 -9.40
CA ALA A 253 -19.89 12.17 -9.02
C ALA A 253 -20.36 13.62 -8.86
N SER A 254 -19.45 14.57 -8.67
CA SER A 254 -19.73 15.98 -8.44
C SER A 254 -18.64 16.85 -9.04
N TYR A 255 -18.78 18.14 -8.91
CA TYR A 255 -17.77 19.13 -9.33
C TYR A 255 -17.07 19.72 -8.11
N PRO A 256 -15.78 20.09 -8.23
CA PRO A 256 -15.08 20.78 -7.16
C PRO A 256 -15.82 22.08 -6.75
N PRO A 257 -15.90 22.40 -5.46
CA PRO A 257 -16.57 23.61 -4.99
C PRO A 257 -15.66 24.84 -5.11
N GLY A 258 -16.26 26.02 -5.38
CA GLY A 258 -15.55 27.29 -5.38
C GLY A 258 -14.41 27.34 -6.39
N ASP A 259 -13.21 27.69 -5.91
CA ASP A 259 -11.98 27.79 -6.72
C ASP A 259 -11.18 26.47 -6.76
N ALA A 260 -11.67 25.40 -6.16
CA ALA A 260 -11.00 24.11 -6.20
C ALA A 260 -10.98 23.52 -7.62
N LYS A 261 -9.86 22.89 -7.98
CA LYS A 261 -9.63 22.31 -9.30
C LYS A 261 -9.24 20.83 -9.17
N GLU A 262 -9.39 20.08 -10.27
CA GLU A 262 -8.83 18.74 -10.34
C GLU A 262 -7.30 18.80 -10.20
N ASP A 263 -6.69 17.87 -9.47
CA ASP A 263 -5.26 17.92 -9.13
C ASP A 263 -4.34 18.07 -10.35
N TRP A 264 -4.70 17.44 -11.47
CA TRP A 264 -3.92 17.52 -12.69
C TRP A 264 -3.91 18.94 -13.30
N GLN A 265 -4.99 19.70 -13.14
CA GLN A 265 -5.10 21.07 -13.65
C GLN A 265 -4.17 22.01 -12.87
N ILE A 266 -4.16 21.88 -11.53
CA ILE A 266 -3.29 22.70 -10.66
C ILE A 266 -1.82 22.47 -11.04
N ILE A 267 -1.40 21.20 -11.16
CA ILE A 267 -0.01 20.89 -11.50
C ILE A 267 0.35 21.33 -12.92
N ASN A 268 -0.59 21.23 -13.86
CA ASN A 268 -0.36 21.66 -15.24
C ASN A 268 -0.23 23.18 -15.36
N GLU A 269 -1.06 23.94 -14.63
CA GLU A 269 -0.98 25.40 -14.54
C GLU A 269 0.33 25.83 -13.85
N LEU A 270 0.74 25.12 -12.79
CA LEU A 270 2.02 25.40 -12.12
C LEU A 270 3.21 25.19 -13.07
N ALA A 271 3.19 24.12 -13.86
CA ALA A 271 4.22 23.86 -14.87
C ALA A 271 4.23 24.94 -15.97
N GLU A 272 3.06 25.37 -16.43
CA GLU A 272 2.92 26.47 -17.41
C GLU A 272 3.46 27.78 -16.85
N PHE A 273 3.16 28.10 -15.60
CA PHE A 273 3.67 29.31 -14.95
C PHE A 273 5.20 29.32 -14.83
N MET A 274 5.81 28.18 -14.51
CA MET A 274 7.26 28.07 -14.33
C MET A 274 8.04 28.07 -15.65
N ASN A 275 7.55 27.35 -16.67
CA ASN A 275 8.30 27.08 -17.90
C ASN A 275 7.64 27.64 -19.17
N ASN A 276 6.58 28.45 -19.05
CA ASN A 276 5.74 28.95 -20.15
C ASN A 276 5.22 27.82 -21.07
N ARG A 277 5.05 26.61 -20.55
CA ARG A 277 4.58 25.46 -21.30
C ARG A 277 3.81 24.49 -20.41
N LYS A 278 2.62 24.10 -20.87
CA LYS A 278 1.84 23.02 -20.25
C LYS A 278 2.55 21.67 -20.40
N LEU A 279 2.35 20.80 -19.44
CA LEU A 279 2.80 19.40 -19.54
C LEU A 279 1.91 18.62 -20.52
N PHE A 280 0.59 18.87 -20.44
CA PHE A 280 -0.44 18.25 -21.27
C PHE A 280 -1.47 19.30 -21.71
N ASN A 281 -1.94 19.20 -22.95
CA ASN A 281 -2.95 20.12 -23.47
C ASN A 281 -4.34 19.87 -22.87
N ASP A 282 -4.66 18.60 -22.65
CA ASP A 282 -5.92 18.15 -22.09
C ASP A 282 -5.75 16.83 -21.30
N LYS A 283 -6.86 16.34 -20.74
CA LYS A 283 -6.87 15.13 -19.93
C LYS A 283 -6.69 13.86 -20.77
N ASP A 284 -7.13 13.86 -22.02
CA ASP A 284 -7.01 12.69 -22.91
C ASP A 284 -5.54 12.45 -23.28
N GLU A 285 -4.77 13.52 -23.49
CA GLU A 285 -3.32 13.44 -23.68
C GLU A 285 -2.61 12.90 -22.43
N LEU A 286 -3.00 13.38 -21.24
CA LEU A 286 -2.47 12.89 -19.97
C LEU A 286 -2.78 11.38 -19.77
N GLU A 287 -4.04 10.97 -20.00
CA GLU A 287 -4.46 9.56 -19.90
C GLU A 287 -3.69 8.68 -20.89
N SER A 288 -3.56 9.13 -22.13
CA SER A 288 -2.80 8.42 -23.17
C SER A 288 -1.33 8.26 -22.81
N SER A 289 -0.72 9.30 -22.28
CA SER A 289 0.67 9.27 -21.81
C SER A 289 0.85 8.29 -20.65
N MET A 290 -0.08 8.27 -19.70
CA MET A 290 -0.07 7.33 -18.57
C MET A 290 -0.14 5.88 -19.06
N PHE A 291 -1.07 5.55 -19.96
CA PHE A 291 -1.20 4.19 -20.47
C PHE A 291 0.00 3.75 -21.32
N ASN A 292 0.58 4.65 -22.09
CA ASN A 292 1.82 4.37 -22.83
C ASN A 292 2.98 4.04 -21.86
N TYR A 293 3.13 4.81 -20.79
CA TYR A 293 4.13 4.53 -19.76
C TYR A 293 3.91 3.14 -19.13
N LEU A 294 2.69 2.81 -18.72
CA LEU A 294 2.36 1.53 -18.10
C LEU A 294 2.60 0.34 -19.04
N ASN A 295 2.36 0.48 -20.34
CA ASN A 295 2.62 -0.56 -21.32
C ASN A 295 4.12 -0.78 -21.52
N LEU A 296 4.92 0.28 -21.62
CA LEU A 296 6.38 0.19 -21.72
C LEU A 296 7.01 -0.48 -20.48
N GLU A 297 6.52 -0.17 -19.28
CA GLU A 297 7.02 -0.81 -18.06
C GLU A 297 6.66 -2.30 -17.99
N LYS A 298 5.47 -2.70 -18.43
CA LYS A 298 5.10 -4.12 -18.55
C LYS A 298 5.99 -4.88 -19.52
N GLU A 299 6.31 -4.29 -20.68
CA GLU A 299 7.21 -4.88 -21.66
C GLU A 299 8.63 -5.04 -21.13
N LYS A 300 9.16 -4.06 -20.39
CA LYS A 300 10.47 -4.15 -19.73
C LYS A 300 10.50 -5.30 -18.73
N GLN A 301 9.52 -5.39 -17.84
CA GLN A 301 9.45 -6.44 -16.82
C GLN A 301 9.31 -7.85 -17.43
N SER A 302 8.63 -7.99 -18.57
CA SER A 302 8.51 -9.28 -19.26
C SER A 302 9.81 -9.74 -19.92
N ASN A 303 10.67 -8.81 -20.30
CA ASN A 303 11.96 -9.08 -20.96
C ASN A 303 13.12 -9.26 -19.96
N GLU A 304 12.95 -8.86 -18.70
CA GLU A 304 13.94 -9.15 -17.66
C GLU A 304 13.88 -10.64 -17.33
N SER A 305 14.94 -11.37 -17.70
CA SER A 305 15.10 -12.78 -17.36
C SER A 305 14.94 -13.01 -15.86
N ASP A 306 14.44 -14.21 -15.49
CA ASP A 306 14.23 -14.69 -14.12
C ASP A 306 15.51 -14.83 -13.25
N GLN A 307 16.55 -14.10 -13.56
CA GLN A 307 17.62 -13.94 -12.60
C GLN A 307 16.99 -13.29 -11.38
N THR A 308 16.75 -14.13 -10.40
CA THR A 308 16.50 -13.75 -9.02
C THR A 308 17.64 -12.84 -8.62
N ASN A 309 17.54 -11.56 -8.91
CA ASN A 309 18.32 -10.55 -8.22
C ASN A 309 17.76 -10.56 -6.80
N ILE A 310 18.19 -11.59 -6.06
CA ILE A 310 18.09 -11.62 -4.61
C ILE A 310 18.94 -10.44 -4.20
N SER A 311 18.30 -9.31 -3.91
CA SER A 311 18.97 -8.18 -3.30
C SER A 311 19.74 -8.76 -2.11
N GLU A 312 21.01 -8.36 -1.93
CA GLU A 312 21.85 -8.84 -0.83
C GLU A 312 21.01 -8.91 0.43
N LYS A 313 20.90 -10.12 1.02
CA LYS A 313 20.10 -10.31 2.22
C LYS A 313 20.67 -9.40 3.29
N GLN A 314 19.90 -8.39 3.68
CA GLN A 314 20.25 -7.55 4.81
C GLN A 314 20.34 -8.42 6.07
N ASN A 315 21.03 -7.94 7.09
CA ASN A 315 21.15 -8.67 8.35
C ASN A 315 19.76 -8.91 8.95
N PHE A 316 19.51 -10.15 9.36
CA PHE A 316 18.28 -10.51 10.06
C PHE A 316 18.32 -10.01 11.51
N ILE A 317 17.23 -9.38 11.94
CA ILE A 317 17.02 -8.92 13.33
C ILE A 317 15.73 -9.60 13.84
N ASN A 318 15.83 -10.33 14.96
CA ASN A 318 14.62 -10.86 15.57
C ASN A 318 13.89 -9.76 16.34
N GLU A 319 12.61 -9.59 16.06
CA GLU A 319 11.72 -8.65 16.72
C GLU A 319 10.30 -9.19 16.83
N ASN A 320 9.54 -8.68 17.76
CA ASN A 320 8.11 -8.94 17.85
C ASN A 320 7.38 -8.04 16.85
N LEU A 321 6.71 -8.65 15.89
CA LEU A 321 5.97 -7.95 14.86
C LEU A 321 4.70 -7.33 15.45
N LYS A 322 4.66 -6.00 15.49
CA LYS A 322 3.47 -5.28 15.93
C LYS A 322 2.56 -5.05 14.72
N ILE A 323 1.29 -5.44 14.84
CA ILE A 323 0.31 -5.14 13.81
C ILE A 323 0.06 -3.63 13.76
N LEU A 324 0.35 -3.03 12.62
CA LEU A 324 0.08 -1.62 12.36
C LEU A 324 -1.40 -1.48 12.01
N PHE A 325 -2.19 -1.13 13.01
CA PHE A 325 -3.63 -0.96 12.83
C PHE A 325 -3.94 0.47 12.42
N LYS A 326 -4.55 0.63 11.24
CA LYS A 326 -5.17 1.90 10.83
C LYS A 326 -6.60 1.95 11.36
N ASP A 327 -7.00 3.09 11.89
CA ASP A 327 -8.35 3.28 12.39
C ASP A 327 -9.35 3.21 11.23
N TYR A 328 -10.27 2.25 11.31
CA TYR A 328 -11.32 2.04 10.31
C TYR A 328 -12.18 3.31 10.08
N TYR A 329 -12.47 4.06 11.12
CA TYR A 329 -13.32 5.25 11.05
C TYR A 329 -12.62 6.46 10.42
N PHE A 330 -11.28 6.48 10.43
CA PHE A 330 -10.46 7.60 9.98
C PHE A 330 -9.51 7.23 8.84
N SER A 331 -9.94 6.31 7.98
CA SER A 331 -9.13 5.79 6.88
C SER A 331 -8.75 6.81 5.81
N ASN A 332 -9.52 7.89 5.68
CA ASN A 332 -9.26 8.96 4.71
C ASN A 332 -9.68 10.32 5.27
N VAL A 333 -9.26 11.40 4.60
CA VAL A 333 -9.48 12.78 5.05
C VAL A 333 -10.97 13.14 5.15
N VAL A 334 -11.81 12.65 4.24
CA VAL A 334 -13.25 12.90 4.28
C VAL A 334 -13.87 12.28 5.54
N ALA A 335 -13.49 11.04 5.86
CA ALA A 335 -13.94 10.36 7.07
C ALA A 335 -13.45 11.07 8.34
N ARG A 336 -12.19 11.53 8.39
CA ARG A 336 -11.63 12.28 9.53
C ARG A 336 -12.31 13.63 9.72
N SER A 337 -12.79 14.27 8.67
CA SER A 337 -13.52 15.55 8.72
C SER A 337 -15.02 15.38 9.05
N SER A 338 -15.55 14.15 9.05
CA SER A 338 -16.96 13.86 9.31
C SER A 338 -17.28 13.83 10.80
N LYS A 339 -18.21 14.70 11.25
CA LYS A 339 -18.72 14.69 12.63
C LYS A 339 -19.30 13.33 13.02
N THR A 340 -20.08 12.72 12.12
CA THR A 340 -20.69 11.40 12.35
C THR A 340 -19.64 10.32 12.56
N MET A 341 -18.55 10.30 11.77
CA MET A 341 -17.47 9.33 11.95
C MET A 341 -16.72 9.54 13.27
N ILE A 342 -16.53 10.79 13.68
CA ILE A 342 -15.93 11.13 14.98
C ILE A 342 -16.82 10.62 16.12
N GLU A 343 -18.14 10.82 16.04
CA GLU A 343 -19.11 10.34 17.02
C GLU A 343 -19.12 8.79 17.09
N CYS A 344 -19.09 8.10 15.95
CA CYS A 344 -18.99 6.64 15.88
C CYS A 344 -17.70 6.13 16.53
N ASN A 345 -16.57 6.76 16.27
CA ASN A 345 -15.30 6.37 16.89
C ASN A 345 -15.32 6.59 18.40
N ASN A 346 -15.86 7.71 18.87
CA ASN A 346 -16.02 8.00 20.30
C ASN A 346 -16.95 6.98 20.98
N ALA A 347 -18.05 6.61 20.34
CA ALA A 347 -18.96 5.58 20.85
C ALA A 347 -18.25 4.22 20.99
N LYS A 348 -17.44 3.82 19.99
CA LYS A 348 -16.64 2.59 20.03
C LYS A 348 -15.63 2.60 21.19
N ILE A 349 -14.94 3.72 21.42
CA ILE A 349 -14.01 3.86 22.53
C ILE A 349 -14.73 3.74 23.87
N ASN A 350 -15.88 4.39 24.02
CA ASN A 350 -16.70 4.34 25.23
C ASN A 350 -17.24 2.92 25.49
N LEU A 351 -17.67 2.19 24.47
CA LEU A 351 -18.12 0.79 24.60
C LEU A 351 -17.00 -0.11 25.14
N LYS A 352 -15.77 0.07 24.65
CA LYS A 352 -14.60 -0.67 25.17
C LYS A 352 -14.33 -0.35 26.63
N SER A 353 -14.52 0.89 27.05
CA SER A 353 -14.30 1.30 28.45
C SER A 353 -15.38 0.78 29.41
N THR A 354 -16.57 0.45 28.93
CA THR A 354 -17.68 -0.06 29.76
C THR A 354 -17.71 -1.59 29.85
N GLY A 355 -16.83 -2.29 29.16
CA GLY A 355 -16.77 -3.76 29.17
C GLY A 355 -17.97 -4.45 28.50
N THR A 356 -18.83 -3.70 27.83
CA THR A 356 -19.91 -4.27 27.02
C THR A 356 -19.38 -4.62 25.63
N GLU A 357 -18.78 -5.77 25.49
CA GLU A 357 -18.49 -6.36 24.20
C GLU A 357 -19.77 -6.98 23.65
N GLY A 358 -20.27 -6.44 22.55
CA GLY A 358 -21.33 -7.03 21.76
C GLY A 358 -20.79 -8.04 20.77
#